data_3f30488fceceff2f7f6210c0a07a10e1
#
_entry.id   3f30488fceceff2f7f6210c0a07a10e1
#
_cell.length_a   1.000
_cell.length_b   1.000
_cell.length_c   1.000
_cell.angle_alpha   90.00
_cell.angle_beta   90.00
_cell.angle_gamma   90.00
#
_symmetry.space_group_name_H-M   'P 1'
#
loop_
_entity.id
_entity.type
_entity.pdbx_description
1 polymer ?
#
loop_
_entity_poly.entity_id
_entity_poly.type
_entity_poly.pdbx_seq_one_letter_code
_entity_poly.pdbx_strand_id
1 'polypeptide(L)'
;MALRTAPLQQAAPTALGSDKMFISTTHGAWVRLDDGTFGMTWVGFAFDDAGKFLATQRVRVSVQLNEALDGFTGPYKTDFIGADGQIVASTSGTVEGSRILVEPPG
;
A
#
# COMPACT_ATOMS: atom_id res chain seq x y z
N MET A 1 -1.64 -8.72 7.76
CA MET A 1 -0.62 -8.42 6.73
C MET A 1 -1.26 -8.39 5.36
N ALA A 2 -0.96 -7.39 4.57
CA ALA A 2 -1.43 -7.32 3.19
C ALA A 2 -0.41 -7.97 2.27
N LEU A 3 -0.86 -8.87 1.40
CA LEU A 3 0.00 -9.57 0.45
C LEU A 3 -0.61 -9.47 -0.93
N ARG A 4 0.22 -9.05 -1.89
CA ARG A 4 -0.16 -9.05 -3.31
C ARG A 4 0.74 -10.05 -4.04
N THR A 5 0.13 -10.89 -4.87
CA THR A 5 0.84 -12.00 -5.50
C THR A 5 1.10 -11.79 -6.98
N ALA A 6 0.60 -10.71 -7.58
CA ALA A 6 0.78 -10.40 -9.00
C ALA A 6 1.09 -8.94 -9.20
N PRO A 7 1.80 -8.57 -10.27
CA PRO A 7 1.98 -7.17 -10.62
C PRO A 7 0.63 -6.48 -10.80
N LEU A 8 0.48 -5.30 -10.21
CA LEU A 8 -0.71 -4.50 -10.31
C LEU A 8 -0.38 -3.22 -11.07
N GLN A 9 -1.12 -2.98 -12.15
CA GLN A 9 -0.98 -1.74 -12.90
C GLN A 9 -1.65 -0.60 -12.15
N GLN A 10 -0.94 0.50 -12.00
CA GLN A 10 -1.43 1.71 -11.34
C GLN A 10 -1.01 2.94 -12.16
N ALA A 11 -1.73 4.04 -11.96
CA ALA A 11 -1.28 5.34 -12.44
C ALA A 11 -0.03 5.75 -11.64
N ALA A 12 1.03 6.11 -12.34
CA ALA A 12 2.27 6.51 -11.70
C ALA A 12 2.28 8.01 -11.41
N PRO A 13 2.88 8.44 -10.28
CA PRO A 13 3.17 9.85 -10.08
C PRO A 13 4.03 10.41 -11.21
N THR A 14 3.75 11.63 -11.64
CA THR A 14 4.45 12.28 -12.75
C THR A 14 5.98 12.31 -12.56
N ALA A 15 6.43 12.47 -11.31
CA ALA A 15 7.85 12.52 -10.97
C ALA A 15 8.61 11.23 -11.29
N LEU A 16 7.91 10.10 -11.52
CA LEU A 16 8.56 8.84 -11.87
C LEU A 16 8.89 8.73 -13.36
N GLY A 17 8.44 9.67 -14.19
CA GLY A 17 8.75 9.69 -15.61
C GLY A 17 7.97 8.68 -16.46
N SER A 18 6.92 8.07 -15.89
CA SER A 18 6.02 7.15 -16.58
C SER A 18 4.59 7.45 -16.15
N ASP A 19 3.63 7.27 -17.04
CA ASP A 19 2.21 7.45 -16.71
C ASP A 19 1.57 6.18 -16.12
N LYS A 20 2.25 5.05 -16.19
CA LYS A 20 1.81 3.76 -15.67
C LYS A 20 2.93 3.12 -14.88
N MET A 21 2.54 2.34 -13.88
CA MET A 21 3.48 1.50 -13.15
C MET A 21 2.87 0.16 -12.82
N PHE A 22 3.72 -0.84 -12.68
CA PHE A 22 3.37 -2.18 -12.25
C PHE A 22 4.05 -2.43 -10.92
N ILE A 23 3.29 -2.89 -9.94
CA ILE A 23 3.81 -3.14 -8.60
C ILE A 23 4.08 -4.63 -8.43
N SER A 24 5.27 -4.96 -7.97
CA SER A 24 5.62 -6.33 -7.60
C SER A 24 4.79 -6.84 -6.42
N THR A 25 4.97 -8.10 -6.08
CA THR A 25 4.51 -8.64 -4.80
C THR A 25 5.01 -7.73 -3.67
N THR A 26 4.11 -7.41 -2.73
CA THR A 26 4.44 -6.58 -1.58
C THR A 26 4.61 -7.42 -0.33
N HIS A 27 5.46 -6.96 0.55
CA HIS A 27 5.67 -7.54 1.88
C HIS A 27 5.39 -6.48 2.92
N GLY A 28 4.75 -6.88 4.01
CA GLY A 28 4.41 -5.92 5.03
C GLY A 28 4.29 -6.52 6.41
N ALA A 29 4.17 -5.63 7.37
CA ALA A 29 3.96 -5.93 8.77
C ALA A 29 2.89 -5.02 9.34
N TRP A 30 2.25 -5.48 10.40
CA TRP A 30 1.28 -4.67 11.11
C TRP A 30 1.55 -4.76 12.61
N VAL A 31 1.11 -3.72 13.32
CA VAL A 31 1.28 -3.63 14.77
C VAL A 31 0.07 -2.92 15.36
N ARG A 32 -0.34 -3.35 16.55
CA ARG A 32 -1.33 -2.61 17.33
C ARG A 32 -0.63 -1.46 18.04
N LEU A 33 -1.18 -0.26 17.88
CA LEU A 33 -0.67 0.95 18.51
C LEU A 33 -1.34 1.19 19.86
N ASP A 34 -0.72 2.02 20.71
CA ASP A 34 -1.19 2.26 22.07
C ASP A 34 -2.57 2.91 22.15
N ASP A 35 -2.96 3.63 21.10
CA ASP A 35 -4.26 4.31 21.02
C ASP A 35 -5.40 3.41 20.52
N GLY A 36 -5.13 2.09 20.35
CA GLY A 36 -6.12 1.14 19.85
C GLY A 36 -6.26 1.09 18.34
N THR A 37 -5.46 1.84 17.61
CA THR A 37 -5.39 1.75 16.15
C THR A 37 -4.38 0.67 15.74
N PHE A 38 -4.36 0.34 14.44
CA PHE A 38 -3.40 -0.60 13.88
C PHE A 38 -2.56 0.13 12.83
N GLY A 39 -1.26 0.02 12.96
CA GLY A 39 -0.32 0.49 11.96
C GLY A 39 0.08 -0.63 11.02
N MET A 40 0.11 -0.35 9.73
CA MET A 40 0.59 -1.28 8.71
C MET A 40 1.60 -0.58 7.83
N THR A 41 2.66 -1.31 7.49
CA THR A 41 3.65 -0.84 6.53
C THR A 41 3.95 -1.98 5.58
N TRP A 42 3.92 -1.71 4.28
CA TRP A 42 4.37 -2.68 3.30
C TRP A 42 5.20 -2.00 2.22
N VAL A 43 6.01 -2.83 1.56
CA VAL A 43 6.98 -2.39 0.57
C VAL A 43 6.86 -3.26 -0.67
N GLY A 44 6.90 -2.64 -1.82
CA GLY A 44 6.95 -3.29 -3.12
C GLY A 44 7.82 -2.50 -4.07
N PHE A 45 8.02 -3.02 -5.27
CA PHE A 45 8.82 -2.35 -6.29
C PHE A 45 7.92 -1.94 -7.45
N ALA A 46 8.13 -0.72 -7.93
CA ALA A 46 7.39 -0.17 -9.06
C ALA A 46 8.25 -0.23 -10.32
N PHE A 47 7.66 -0.69 -11.42
CA PHE A 47 8.30 -0.83 -12.72
C PHE A 47 7.43 -0.15 -13.78
N ASP A 48 8.06 0.32 -14.86
CA ASP A 48 7.33 0.78 -16.04
C ASP A 48 6.84 -0.42 -16.88
N ASP A 49 6.15 -0.14 -17.98
CA ASP A 49 5.61 -1.16 -18.87
C ASP A 49 6.68 -1.93 -19.65
N ALA A 50 7.92 -1.43 -19.67
CA ALA A 50 9.07 -2.12 -20.25
C ALA A 50 9.84 -2.96 -19.20
N GLY A 51 9.38 -3.00 -17.95
CA GLY A 51 10.02 -3.73 -16.89
C GLY A 51 11.17 -2.98 -16.22
N LYS A 52 11.33 -1.69 -16.51
CA LYS A 52 12.38 -0.88 -15.89
C LYS A 52 11.97 -0.47 -14.48
N PHE A 53 12.89 -0.61 -13.53
CA PHE A 53 12.67 -0.17 -12.16
C PHE A 53 12.46 1.35 -12.10
N LEU A 54 11.37 1.77 -11.46
CA LEU A 54 11.06 3.18 -11.26
C LEU A 54 11.38 3.61 -9.82
N ALA A 55 10.90 2.86 -8.85
CA ALA A 55 11.05 3.24 -7.45
C ALA A 55 10.65 2.07 -6.54
N THR A 56 11.06 2.17 -5.27
CA THR A 56 10.50 1.35 -4.21
C THR A 56 9.25 2.06 -3.68
N GLN A 57 8.13 1.37 -3.65
CA GLN A 57 6.90 1.88 -3.06
C GLN A 57 6.82 1.45 -1.61
N ARG A 58 6.72 2.41 -0.71
CA ARG A 58 6.50 2.16 0.72
C ARG A 58 5.18 2.77 1.13
N VAL A 59 4.26 1.95 1.62
CA VAL A 59 2.93 2.38 2.05
C VAL A 59 2.84 2.24 3.56
N ARG A 60 2.40 3.31 4.22
CA ARG A 60 2.13 3.32 5.66
C ARG A 60 0.67 3.68 5.86
N VAL A 61 -0.02 2.88 6.66
CA VAL A 61 -1.44 3.05 6.95
C VAL A 61 -1.64 2.97 8.45
N SER A 62 -2.48 3.86 8.97
CA SER A 62 -2.99 3.75 10.33
C SER A 62 -4.49 3.60 10.27
N VAL A 63 -5.02 2.48 10.74
CA VAL A 63 -6.44 2.18 10.64
C VAL A 63 -7.09 2.10 12.00
N GLN A 64 -8.33 2.57 12.06
CA GLN A 64 -9.18 2.46 13.22
C GLN A 64 -10.39 1.60 12.86
N LEU A 65 -10.66 0.59 13.69
CA LEU A 65 -11.86 -0.23 13.54
C LEU A 65 -13.09 0.56 13.98
N ASN A 66 -14.22 0.34 13.31
CA ASN A 66 -15.49 0.90 13.76
C ASN A 66 -16.02 0.14 15.00
N GLU A 67 -17.08 0.67 15.60
CA GLU A 67 -17.64 0.07 16.82
C GLU A 67 -18.14 -1.36 16.61
N ALA A 68 -18.69 -1.66 15.43
CA ALA A 68 -19.16 -2.98 15.08
C ALA A 68 -18.04 -3.97 14.73
N LEU A 69 -16.80 -3.51 14.62
CA LEU A 69 -15.61 -4.28 14.23
C LEU A 69 -15.74 -4.96 12.86
N ASP A 70 -16.58 -4.41 11.98
CA ASP A 70 -16.81 -4.94 10.64
C ASP A 70 -16.22 -4.06 9.54
N GLY A 71 -15.64 -2.92 9.90
CA GLY A 71 -15.00 -2.02 8.97
C GLY A 71 -13.87 -1.23 9.61
N PHE A 72 -13.10 -0.60 8.77
CA PHE A 72 -12.00 0.24 9.21
C PHE A 72 -11.84 1.44 8.30
N THR A 73 -11.23 2.47 8.84
CA THR A 73 -10.85 3.67 8.10
C THR A 73 -9.54 4.21 8.66
N GLY A 74 -8.81 4.93 7.86
CA GLY A 74 -7.62 5.60 8.34
C GLY A 74 -6.80 6.26 7.24
N PRO A 75 -5.89 7.14 7.64
CA PRO A 75 -4.98 7.79 6.70
C PRO A 75 -3.91 6.84 6.20
N TYR A 76 -3.49 7.08 4.97
CA TYR A 76 -2.31 6.42 4.43
C TYR A 76 -1.35 7.44 3.81
N LYS A 77 -0.09 7.04 3.73
CA LYS A 77 0.93 7.76 2.98
C LYS A 77 1.78 6.77 2.21
N THR A 78 1.98 7.06 0.93
CA THR A 78 2.85 6.27 0.06
C THR A 78 4.05 7.12 -0.32
N ASP A 79 5.24 6.61 -0.07
CA ASP A 79 6.49 7.19 -0.54
C ASP A 79 7.04 6.34 -1.67
N PHE A 80 7.54 7.00 -2.71
CA PHE A 80 8.27 6.37 -3.81
C PHE A 80 9.72 6.75 -3.67
N ILE A 81 10.57 5.74 -3.47
CA ILE A 81 11.99 5.91 -3.14
C ILE A 81 12.81 5.45 -4.34
N GLY A 82 13.61 6.35 -4.89
CA GLY A 82 14.46 6.04 -6.02
C GLY A 82 15.63 5.12 -5.67
N ALA A 83 16.38 4.70 -6.68
CA ALA A 83 17.52 3.80 -6.51
C ALA A 83 18.62 4.37 -5.61
N ASP A 84 18.69 5.69 -5.48
CA ASP A 84 19.65 6.38 -4.61
C ASP A 84 19.17 6.50 -3.15
N GLY A 85 18.00 5.97 -2.82
CA GLY A 85 17.41 6.06 -1.48
C GLY A 85 16.65 7.34 -1.19
N GLN A 86 16.52 8.24 -2.16
CA GLN A 86 15.82 9.51 -2.01
C GLN A 86 14.35 9.35 -2.34
N ILE A 87 13.48 10.03 -1.58
CA ILE A 87 12.06 10.08 -1.89
C ILE A 87 11.86 10.97 -3.12
N VAL A 88 11.33 10.40 -4.19
CA VAL A 88 11.10 11.12 -5.46
C VAL A 88 9.66 11.55 -5.63
N ALA A 89 8.73 10.94 -4.92
CA ALA A 89 7.31 11.29 -4.95
C ALA A 89 6.63 10.77 -3.69
N SER A 90 5.52 11.40 -3.31
CA SER A 90 4.67 10.94 -2.21
C SER A 90 3.22 11.20 -2.54
N THR A 91 2.34 10.31 -2.10
CA THR A 91 0.89 10.48 -2.17
C THR A 91 0.31 10.19 -0.79
N SER A 92 -0.87 10.74 -0.53
CA SER A 92 -1.57 10.49 0.72
C SER A 92 -3.07 10.49 0.50
N GLY A 93 -3.81 9.92 1.42
CA GLY A 93 -5.26 9.85 1.35
C GLY A 93 -5.82 9.09 2.54
N THR A 94 -7.03 8.60 2.36
CA THR A 94 -7.74 7.81 3.36
C THR A 94 -8.12 6.46 2.76
N VAL A 95 -7.90 5.39 3.51
CA VAL A 95 -8.37 4.06 3.14
C VAL A 95 -9.62 3.73 3.94
N GLU A 96 -10.51 2.97 3.32
CA GLU A 96 -11.68 2.39 3.96
C GLU A 96 -11.78 0.94 3.54
N GLY A 97 -12.24 0.11 4.44
CA GLY A 97 -12.44 -1.29 4.14
C GLY A 97 -13.52 -1.89 5.02
N SER A 98 -14.00 -3.04 4.60
CA SER A 98 -14.98 -3.80 5.35
C SER A 98 -14.48 -5.21 5.57
N ARG A 99 -15.00 -5.83 6.63
CA ARG A 99 -14.66 -7.20 6.96
C ARG A 99 -15.15 -8.13 5.85
N ILE A 100 -14.25 -9.02 5.42
CA ILE A 100 -14.63 -10.11 4.53
C ILE A 100 -15.13 -11.24 5.41
N LEU A 101 -16.37 -11.66 5.17
CA LEU A 101 -16.94 -12.80 5.87
C LEU A 101 -16.42 -14.08 5.23
N VAL A 102 -16.07 -15.05 6.06
CA VAL A 102 -15.69 -16.36 5.60
C VAL A 102 -16.96 -17.11 5.22
N GLU A 103 -17.04 -17.55 3.96
CA GLU A 103 -18.14 -18.38 3.50
C GLU A 103 -17.73 -19.84 3.61
N PRO A 104 -18.61 -20.71 4.13
CA PRO A 104 -18.29 -22.14 4.14
C PRO A 104 -18.26 -22.67 2.70
N PRO A 105 -17.39 -23.65 2.41
CA PRO A 105 -17.38 -24.29 1.09
C PRO A 105 -18.74 -24.97 0.87
N GLY A 106 -19.37 -24.61 -0.24
CA GLY A 106 -20.73 -25.07 -0.58
C GLY A 106 -20.81 -26.46 -1.08
#